data_e167452a2852c9f7ad980697616e144d
#
_entry.id   e167452a2852c9f7ad980697616e144d
#
_cell.length_a   1.000
_cell.length_b   1.000
_cell.length_c   1.000
_cell.angle_alpha   90.00
_cell.angle_beta   90.00
_cell.angle_gamma   90.00
#
_symmetry.space_group_name_H-M   'P 1'
#
loop_
_entity.id
_entity.type
_entity.pdbx_description
1 polymer ?
#
loop_
_entity_poly.entity_id
_entity_poly.type
_entity_poly.pdbx_seq_one_letter_code
_entity_poly.pdbx_strand_id
1 'polypeptide(L)'
;MKVSFFVLLVTVCLQAPVFGADDNAPPQTAPAASPTTAVADGVPMIDWSPAQDLPSWMSLGGQIRGRFEAPSGTSIINHTSESYYASRLRATLGIQPTSWLRFFAEAQDARTAGYGAPIAPTTLYNPIDVRQLYFAVGHKEDGAVTWSFRAGRQELSFGGERLIGPADWGISRTFDALDLTVGLKNVKVDLLAGSAVQIDDTRLDRHKPGEHFYGAYGSWKNAAPHVNLEPYLLFKENLKIKSETGVVGDALVVSPGIRGYGTLPARFDYVGESILQRGTYSRDHVAAYGYSGVLGWTIADVKWKPRLSAEYNFASGDKKNKDGERNTFDQFYPSNHGYYGMIDQFGWKNLKNLRAGFDFKPLAKLSLRSDFNEFYLASRQDSLYGSSGTSVVLNRKATSSHIGSETNTVGLYQWTKIWKFGAGYGHLFAGDYLKQAKASFGYSYPYVMMVGSF
;
A
#
# COMPACT_ATOMS: atom_id res chain seq x y z
N MET A 1 -38.38 3.27 12.54
CA MET A 1 -38.04 1.91 12.97
C MET A 1 -36.76 1.97 13.77
N LYS A 2 -36.79 1.61 15.06
CA LYS A 2 -35.62 1.73 15.97
C LYS A 2 -34.68 0.57 15.66
N VAL A 3 -33.43 0.90 15.26
CA VAL A 3 -32.35 -0.07 15.10
C VAL A 3 -31.61 -0.14 16.43
N SER A 4 -31.75 -1.28 17.12
CA SER A 4 -31.01 -1.57 18.35
C SER A 4 -29.61 -2.04 18.01
N PHE A 5 -28.60 -1.29 18.44
CA PHE A 5 -27.19 -1.66 18.40
C PHE A 5 -26.93 -2.75 19.46
N PHE A 6 -26.55 -3.92 19.05
CA PHE A 6 -25.95 -4.93 19.93
C PHE A 6 -24.44 -4.65 20.04
N VAL A 7 -24.03 -4.12 21.17
CA VAL A 7 -22.61 -4.05 21.56
C VAL A 7 -22.28 -5.38 22.22
N LEU A 8 -21.49 -6.20 21.54
CA LEU A 8 -20.93 -7.43 22.11
C LEU A 8 -19.64 -7.09 22.85
N LEU A 9 -19.73 -6.95 24.15
CA LEU A 9 -18.57 -6.79 25.03
C LEU A 9 -17.92 -8.16 25.24
N VAL A 10 -16.77 -8.41 24.62
CA VAL A 10 -15.98 -9.61 24.89
C VAL A 10 -15.10 -9.34 26.12
N THR A 11 -15.52 -9.85 27.27
CA THR A 11 -14.71 -9.89 28.48
C THR A 11 -13.75 -11.07 28.39
N VAL A 12 -12.47 -10.82 28.16
CA VAL A 12 -11.41 -11.84 28.20
C VAL A 12 -10.69 -11.75 29.54
N CYS A 13 -10.85 -12.78 30.37
CA CYS A 13 -10.06 -12.93 31.60
C CYS A 13 -8.60 -13.20 31.25
N LEU A 14 -7.70 -12.34 31.73
CA LEU A 14 -6.25 -12.46 31.63
C LEU A 14 -5.73 -13.41 32.72
N GLN A 15 -5.15 -14.54 32.31
CA GLN A 15 -4.10 -15.21 33.08
C GLN A 15 -2.89 -15.35 32.16
N ALA A 16 -1.80 -14.66 32.50
CA ALA A 16 -0.55 -14.69 31.77
C ALA A 16 0.39 -15.74 32.34
N PRO A 17 1.12 -16.51 31.53
CA PRO A 17 2.43 -17.02 31.90
C PRO A 17 3.54 -16.14 31.29
N VAL A 18 4.52 -15.86 32.13
CA VAL A 18 5.79 -15.20 31.84
C VAL A 18 6.69 -16.17 31.06
N PHE A 19 7.13 -15.81 29.84
CA PHE A 19 8.34 -16.39 29.21
C PHE A 19 9.09 -15.32 28.40
N GLY A 20 10.43 -15.48 28.46
CA GLY A 20 11.42 -14.49 28.08
C GLY A 20 11.49 -14.13 26.61
N ALA A 21 12.09 -12.98 26.38
CA ALA A 21 12.33 -12.39 25.07
C ALA A 21 13.41 -13.15 24.30
N ASP A 22 13.10 -13.53 23.05
CA ASP A 22 14.07 -13.91 22.03
C ASP A 22 14.02 -12.88 20.88
N ASP A 23 15.17 -12.24 20.63
CA ASP A 23 15.40 -11.19 19.63
C ASP A 23 15.52 -11.74 18.19
N ASN A 24 14.64 -12.62 17.74
CA ASN A 24 14.61 -13.15 16.38
C ASN A 24 13.22 -13.01 15.75
N ALA A 25 12.77 -11.77 15.51
CA ALA A 25 11.64 -11.55 14.62
C ALA A 25 12.12 -11.76 13.16
N PRO A 26 11.51 -12.68 12.38
CA PRO A 26 11.82 -12.80 10.97
C PRO A 26 11.40 -11.52 10.24
N PRO A 27 12.13 -11.11 9.19
CA PRO A 27 11.78 -9.93 8.42
C PRO A 27 10.35 -10.07 7.86
N GLN A 28 9.54 -9.05 8.04
CA GLN A 28 8.22 -8.98 7.42
C GLN A 28 8.41 -9.04 5.90
N THR A 29 8.14 -10.18 5.31
CA THR A 29 8.13 -10.35 3.86
C THR A 29 6.77 -9.93 3.31
N ALA A 30 6.44 -8.65 3.44
CA ALA A 30 5.58 -8.02 2.46
C ALA A 30 6.26 -8.15 1.09
N PRO A 31 5.55 -8.29 -0.04
CA PRO A 31 6.13 -8.07 -1.35
C PRO A 31 6.91 -6.78 -1.22
N ALA A 32 8.15 -6.73 -1.78
CA ALA A 32 8.97 -5.55 -1.59
C ALA A 32 8.14 -4.34 -1.98
N ALA A 33 7.50 -3.74 -0.98
CA ALA A 33 7.03 -2.40 -1.10
C ALA A 33 8.20 -1.67 -1.73
N SER A 34 7.97 -0.82 -2.70
CA SER A 34 8.95 0.18 -3.12
C SER A 34 9.67 0.58 -1.87
N PRO A 35 11.01 0.79 -1.88
CA PRO A 35 11.72 1.09 -0.66
C PRO A 35 11.09 2.32 0.00
N THR A 36 9.94 2.12 0.56
CA THR A 36 9.34 3.00 1.54
C THR A 36 10.30 2.87 2.69
N THR A 37 11.08 3.90 2.90
CA THR A 37 11.59 4.17 4.22
C THR A 37 10.34 4.23 5.09
N ALA A 38 9.93 3.08 5.65
CA ALA A 38 9.16 3.10 6.86
C ALA A 38 9.93 4.05 7.76
N VAL A 39 9.33 5.18 8.10
CA VAL A 39 9.78 5.98 9.22
C VAL A 39 9.37 5.18 10.46
N ALA A 40 9.95 3.97 10.55
CA ALA A 40 10.12 3.27 11.79
C ALA A 40 11.16 4.07 12.56
N ASP A 41 10.91 4.34 13.78
CA ASP A 41 11.77 4.90 14.79
C ASP A 41 13.27 4.74 14.47
N GLY A 42 13.91 5.83 14.01
CA GLY A 42 15.29 5.89 13.58
C GLY A 42 15.43 6.05 12.06
N VAL A 43 15.49 7.30 11.61
CA VAL A 43 16.13 7.61 10.32
C VAL A 43 17.53 6.98 10.38
N PRO A 44 17.90 6.06 9.47
CA PRO A 44 19.25 5.52 9.49
C PRO A 44 20.20 6.70 9.25
N MET A 45 20.98 7.04 10.27
CA MET A 45 21.99 8.06 10.21
C MET A 45 23.03 7.64 9.19
N ILE A 46 23.18 8.41 8.15
CA ILE A 46 24.13 8.19 7.05
C ILE A 46 25.50 8.67 7.53
N ASP A 47 26.55 7.91 7.22
CA ASP A 47 27.94 8.31 7.51
C ASP A 47 28.42 9.53 6.70
N TRP A 48 27.62 10.00 5.74
CA TRP A 48 27.81 11.31 5.10
C TRP A 48 26.54 12.12 5.34
N SER A 49 26.46 12.76 6.46
CA SER A 49 25.46 13.77 6.76
C SER A 49 26.11 15.14 6.54
N PRO A 50 25.55 16.03 5.71
CA PRO A 50 25.88 17.46 5.78
C PRO A 50 25.57 18.03 7.16
N ALA A 51 25.08 17.22 8.06
CA ALA A 51 24.56 17.48 9.38
C ALA A 51 25.50 17.06 10.52
N GLN A 52 26.78 16.73 10.26
CA GLN A 52 27.73 16.34 11.33
C GLN A 52 27.90 17.42 12.41
N ASP A 53 27.56 18.66 12.10
CA ASP A 53 27.65 19.81 13.02
C ASP A 53 26.27 20.31 13.50
N LEU A 54 25.17 19.59 13.23
CA LEU A 54 23.86 20.01 13.68
C LEU A 54 23.65 19.72 15.17
N PRO A 55 22.90 20.60 15.88
CA PRO A 55 22.46 20.29 17.23
C PRO A 55 21.68 18.98 17.29
N SER A 56 21.82 18.23 18.37
CA SER A 56 21.19 16.90 18.55
C SER A 56 19.64 16.91 18.44
N TRP A 57 19.02 18.08 18.58
CA TRP A 57 17.59 18.29 18.41
C TRP A 57 17.16 18.56 16.97
N MET A 58 18.09 18.64 16.00
CA MET A 58 17.83 18.89 14.58
C MET A 58 18.32 17.73 13.74
N SER A 59 17.59 17.36 12.70
CA SER A 59 18.01 16.40 11.69
C SER A 59 17.68 16.91 10.29
N LEU A 60 18.61 16.73 9.37
CA LEU A 60 18.42 16.96 7.93
C LEU A 60 18.63 15.62 7.22
N GLY A 61 17.90 15.42 6.14
CA GLY A 61 18.04 14.25 5.31
C GLY A 61 17.40 14.47 3.95
N GLY A 62 17.47 13.46 3.11
CA GLY A 62 16.87 13.57 1.80
C GLY A 62 16.95 12.30 0.98
N GLN A 63 16.32 12.33 -0.17
CA GLN A 63 16.34 11.26 -1.15
C GLN A 63 16.42 11.84 -2.56
N ILE A 64 17.29 11.25 -3.37
CA ILE A 64 17.32 11.48 -4.81
C ILE A 64 16.94 10.16 -5.48
N ARG A 65 15.97 10.17 -6.38
CA ARG A 65 15.59 9.00 -7.18
C ARG A 65 15.54 9.38 -8.64
N GLY A 66 16.25 8.62 -9.47
CA GLY A 66 16.12 8.63 -10.92
C GLY A 66 15.60 7.29 -11.39
N ARG A 67 14.61 7.28 -12.30
CA ARG A 67 14.02 6.09 -12.87
C ARG A 67 13.73 6.29 -14.35
N PHE A 68 14.25 5.38 -15.18
CA PHE A 68 13.90 5.29 -16.60
C PHE A 68 12.92 4.13 -16.78
N GLU A 69 11.81 4.40 -17.42
CA GLU A 69 10.73 3.45 -17.71
C GLU A 69 10.38 3.47 -19.19
N ALA A 70 10.12 2.30 -19.77
CA ALA A 70 9.75 2.19 -21.17
C ALA A 70 8.56 1.21 -21.35
N PRO A 71 7.37 1.54 -20.80
CA PRO A 71 6.19 0.70 -20.97
C PRO A 71 5.75 0.64 -22.44
N SER A 72 5.27 -0.53 -22.86
CA SER A 72 4.77 -0.76 -24.23
C SER A 72 3.41 -0.09 -24.51
N GLY A 73 2.86 0.63 -23.55
CA GLY A 73 1.62 1.41 -23.65
C GLY A 73 1.43 2.26 -22.41
N THR A 74 0.54 3.25 -22.46
CA THR A 74 0.15 4.03 -21.27
C THR A 74 -0.82 3.26 -20.36
N SER A 75 -1.45 2.21 -20.90
CA SER A 75 -2.29 1.25 -20.16
C SER A 75 -2.48 -0.03 -20.98
N ILE A 76 -3.11 -1.04 -20.40
CA ILE A 76 -3.48 -2.29 -21.09
C ILE A 76 -4.48 -2.11 -22.24
N ILE A 77 -5.08 -0.95 -22.38
CA ILE A 77 -6.02 -0.61 -23.47
C ILE A 77 -5.46 0.45 -24.42
N ASN A 78 -4.32 1.03 -24.11
CA ASN A 78 -3.68 2.05 -24.95
C ASN A 78 -2.21 1.66 -25.22
N HIS A 79 -1.92 1.37 -26.49
CA HIS A 79 -0.65 0.82 -26.97
C HIS A 79 0.36 1.86 -27.43
N THR A 80 0.13 3.13 -27.16
CA THR A 80 1.15 4.15 -27.42
C THR A 80 2.32 3.89 -26.47
N SER A 81 3.40 3.34 -27.02
CA SER A 81 4.63 3.09 -26.25
C SER A 81 5.16 4.40 -25.70
N GLU A 82 5.56 4.36 -24.44
CA GLU A 82 6.14 5.50 -23.74
C GLU A 82 7.57 5.16 -23.31
N SER A 83 8.43 6.17 -23.30
CA SER A 83 9.76 6.06 -22.71
C SER A 83 10.08 7.37 -22.03
N TYR A 84 10.28 7.32 -20.72
CA TYR A 84 10.46 8.54 -19.94
C TYR A 84 11.44 8.33 -18.79
N TYR A 85 12.05 9.44 -18.40
CA TYR A 85 12.81 9.53 -17.18
C TYR A 85 11.99 10.25 -16.12
N ALA A 86 11.83 9.63 -14.96
CA ALA A 86 11.17 10.20 -13.78
C ALA A 86 12.21 10.50 -12.71
N SER A 87 12.33 11.76 -12.32
CA SER A 87 13.17 12.22 -11.22
C SER A 87 12.34 12.55 -10.00
N ARG A 88 12.90 12.33 -8.81
CA ARG A 88 12.31 12.74 -7.54
C ARG A 88 13.40 13.16 -6.58
N LEU A 89 13.27 14.35 -6.05
CA LEU A 89 14.10 14.90 -4.97
C LEU A 89 13.21 15.10 -3.75
N ARG A 90 13.66 14.65 -2.58
CA ARG A 90 13.05 14.95 -1.27
C ARG A 90 14.10 15.56 -0.36
N ALA A 91 13.69 16.55 0.42
CA ALA A 91 14.49 17.15 1.48
C ALA A 91 13.66 17.12 2.78
N THR A 92 14.25 16.64 3.85
CA THR A 92 13.58 16.47 5.14
C THR A 92 14.26 17.32 6.21
N LEU A 93 13.46 17.89 7.10
CA LEU A 93 13.86 18.59 8.30
C LEU A 93 13.08 18.06 9.49
N GLY A 94 13.78 17.54 10.49
CA GLY A 94 13.23 17.17 11.77
C GLY A 94 13.74 18.13 12.86
N ILE A 95 12.85 18.61 13.72
CA ILE A 95 13.16 19.45 14.89
C ILE A 95 12.53 18.82 16.12
N GLN A 96 13.34 18.41 17.07
CA GLN A 96 12.91 17.74 18.31
C GLN A 96 13.49 18.47 19.53
N PRO A 97 12.91 19.62 19.91
CA PRO A 97 13.45 20.47 20.99
C PRO A 97 13.38 19.80 22.36
N THR A 98 12.47 18.85 22.55
CA THR A 98 12.33 18.04 23.77
C THR A 98 12.05 16.58 23.40
N SER A 99 12.16 15.65 24.35
CA SER A 99 11.87 14.24 24.12
C SER A 99 10.42 13.93 23.75
N TRP A 100 9.50 14.82 24.09
CA TRP A 100 8.06 14.64 23.89
C TRP A 100 7.47 15.47 22.72
N LEU A 101 8.25 16.40 22.09
CA LEU A 101 7.75 17.28 21.03
C LEU A 101 8.66 17.18 19.78
N ARG A 102 8.06 16.91 18.63
CA ARG A 102 8.74 16.85 17.34
C ARG A 102 7.95 17.64 16.29
N PHE A 103 8.65 18.37 15.46
CA PHE A 103 8.18 18.93 14.19
C PHE A 103 8.90 18.24 13.04
N PHE A 104 8.19 17.99 11.96
CA PHE A 104 8.75 17.37 10.77
C PHE A 104 8.24 18.05 9.51
N ALA A 105 9.14 18.37 8.59
CA ALA A 105 8.83 18.89 7.28
C ALA A 105 9.55 18.08 6.20
N GLU A 106 8.89 17.80 5.08
CA GLU A 106 9.45 17.22 3.88
C GLU A 106 8.95 17.97 2.66
N ALA A 107 9.87 18.52 1.89
CA ALA A 107 9.61 19.06 0.56
C ALA A 107 9.93 17.99 -0.50
N GLN A 108 9.21 18.00 -1.61
CA GLN A 108 9.40 17.11 -2.75
C GLN A 108 9.36 17.90 -4.06
N ASP A 109 10.22 17.52 -5.00
CA ASP A 109 10.13 17.89 -6.42
C ASP A 109 10.14 16.58 -7.23
N ALA A 110 9.12 16.36 -8.06
CA ALA A 110 9.02 15.18 -8.92
C ALA A 110 8.73 15.61 -10.35
N ARG A 111 9.57 15.19 -11.28
CA ARG A 111 9.49 15.60 -12.69
C ARG A 111 9.67 14.43 -13.64
N THR A 112 9.10 14.58 -14.82
CA THR A 112 9.24 13.64 -15.94
C THR A 112 9.81 14.33 -17.16
N ALA A 113 10.68 13.65 -17.88
CA ALA A 113 11.20 14.06 -19.17
C ALA A 113 11.02 12.93 -20.20
N GLY A 114 10.65 13.27 -21.43
CA GLY A 114 10.45 12.31 -22.51
C GLY A 114 9.07 11.64 -22.53
N TYR A 115 8.15 12.04 -21.65
CA TYR A 115 6.77 11.55 -21.71
C TYR A 115 6.07 12.07 -22.95
N GLY A 116 5.51 11.18 -23.78
CA GLY A 116 5.00 11.52 -25.11
C GLY A 116 3.60 12.17 -25.13
N ALA A 117 2.83 12.03 -24.05
CA ALA A 117 1.54 12.71 -23.91
C ALA A 117 1.74 14.20 -23.58
N PRO A 118 0.79 15.10 -23.93
CA PRO A 118 0.94 16.52 -23.68
C PRO A 118 1.08 16.89 -22.19
N ILE A 119 0.60 16.03 -21.30
CA ILE A 119 0.68 16.21 -19.85
C ILE A 119 1.01 14.84 -19.19
N ALA A 120 2.10 14.78 -18.44
CA ALA A 120 2.42 13.60 -17.65
C ALA A 120 1.37 13.40 -16.54
N PRO A 121 1.01 12.15 -16.19
CA PRO A 121 0.07 11.90 -15.11
C PRO A 121 0.57 12.49 -13.77
N THR A 122 -0.35 12.96 -12.93
CA THR A 122 -0.05 13.47 -11.58
C THR A 122 0.60 12.42 -10.65
N THR A 123 0.63 11.16 -11.05
CA THR A 123 1.41 10.11 -10.38
C THR A 123 2.90 10.14 -10.71
N LEU A 124 3.31 10.91 -11.72
CA LEU A 124 4.69 11.03 -12.21
C LEU A 124 5.21 12.47 -12.17
N TYR A 125 4.34 13.48 -12.14
CA TYR A 125 4.70 14.89 -12.19
C TYR A 125 4.02 15.68 -11.08
N ASN A 126 4.81 16.28 -10.19
CA ASN A 126 4.39 17.19 -9.13
C ASN A 126 5.59 18.09 -8.77
N PRO A 127 5.73 19.27 -9.41
CA PRO A 127 6.85 20.16 -9.14
C PRO A 127 6.68 20.78 -7.75
N ILE A 128 7.76 20.96 -7.05
CA ILE A 128 7.94 21.52 -5.71
C ILE A 128 6.66 21.61 -4.86
N ASP A 129 6.53 20.66 -3.93
CA ASP A 129 5.41 20.64 -2.98
C ASP A 129 5.89 20.33 -1.55
N VAL A 130 5.06 20.71 -0.56
CA VAL A 130 5.21 20.30 0.83
C VAL A 130 4.53 18.95 1.00
N ARG A 131 5.33 17.88 0.91
CA ARG A 131 4.83 16.52 0.97
C ARG A 131 4.42 16.08 2.37
N GLN A 132 5.20 16.45 3.38
CA GLN A 132 4.84 16.23 4.78
C GLN A 132 5.10 17.50 5.60
N LEU A 133 4.19 17.79 6.50
CA LEU A 133 4.33 18.86 7.47
C LEU A 133 3.42 18.56 8.66
N TYR A 134 4.02 18.09 9.76
CA TYR A 134 3.26 17.73 10.95
C TYR A 134 4.04 18.04 12.23
N PHE A 135 3.33 18.09 13.33
CA PHE A 135 3.91 17.99 14.65
C PHE A 135 3.48 16.67 15.31
N ALA A 136 4.31 16.19 16.21
CA ALA A 136 4.02 15.04 17.05
C ALA A 136 4.33 15.36 18.51
N VAL A 137 3.44 14.96 19.38
CA VAL A 137 3.62 15.01 20.83
C VAL A 137 3.43 13.61 21.38
N GLY A 138 4.19 13.24 22.38
CA GLY A 138 4.07 11.89 22.94
C GLY A 138 5.00 11.65 24.09
N HIS A 139 4.71 10.57 24.78
CA HIS A 139 5.51 10.11 25.93
C HIS A 139 5.83 8.62 25.73
N LYS A 140 7.11 8.29 25.90
CA LYS A 140 7.60 6.92 25.83
C LYS A 140 8.36 6.63 27.12
N GLU A 141 7.73 5.89 28.02
CA GLU A 141 8.39 5.33 29.20
C GLU A 141 8.56 3.82 29.06
N ASP A 142 9.70 3.30 29.49
CA ASP A 142 9.97 1.87 29.48
C ASP A 142 9.01 1.14 30.41
N GLY A 143 8.25 0.19 29.85
CA GLY A 143 7.34 -0.69 30.58
C GLY A 143 5.97 -0.11 30.95
N ALA A 144 5.69 1.14 30.63
CA ALA A 144 4.41 1.82 30.87
C ALA A 144 3.56 1.96 29.59
N VAL A 145 2.40 2.57 29.72
CA VAL A 145 1.59 3.00 28.57
C VAL A 145 2.37 4.07 27.81
N THR A 146 2.59 3.81 26.53
CA THR A 146 3.14 4.79 25.60
C THR A 146 2.01 5.44 24.84
N TRP A 147 2.13 6.73 24.53
CA TRP A 147 1.19 7.40 23.64
C TRP A 147 1.90 8.41 22.75
N SER A 148 1.37 8.63 21.57
CA SER A 148 1.79 9.73 20.70
C SER A 148 0.60 10.24 19.90
N PHE A 149 0.57 11.54 19.70
CA PHE A 149 -0.40 12.20 18.86
C PHE A 149 0.33 12.96 17.76
N ARG A 150 -0.06 12.73 16.51
CA ARG A 150 0.51 13.36 15.34
C ARG A 150 -0.58 14.06 14.55
N ALA A 151 -0.35 15.32 14.19
CA ALA A 151 -1.32 16.12 13.44
C ALA A 151 -0.64 16.90 12.32
N GLY A 152 -1.25 16.90 11.16
CA GLY A 152 -0.79 17.57 9.95
C GLY A 152 -0.69 16.65 8.73
N ARG A 153 0.00 17.12 7.69
CA ARG A 153 0.24 16.34 6.48
C ARG A 153 1.32 15.29 6.72
N GLN A 154 0.98 14.04 6.54
CA GLN A 154 1.81 12.91 6.90
C GLN A 154 1.57 11.69 6.02
N GLU A 155 2.53 10.79 5.94
CA GLU A 155 2.31 9.43 5.44
C GLU A 155 1.60 8.60 6.50
N LEU A 156 0.69 7.73 6.04
CA LEU A 156 0.08 6.66 6.83
C LEU A 156 0.34 5.33 6.15
N SER A 157 0.75 4.34 6.96
CA SER A 157 1.02 2.98 6.51
C SER A 157 0.51 2.01 7.57
N PHE A 158 -0.45 1.14 7.21
CA PHE A 158 -1.04 0.18 8.12
C PHE A 158 -1.02 -1.23 7.51
N GLY A 159 -0.66 -2.20 8.33
CA GLY A 159 -0.60 -3.61 7.96
C GLY A 159 0.32 -3.86 6.77
N GLY A 160 -0.22 -4.53 5.75
CA GLY A 160 0.44 -4.72 4.46
C GLY A 160 0.17 -3.61 3.45
N GLU A 161 -0.32 -2.44 3.85
CA GLU A 161 -0.68 -1.32 2.96
C GLU A 161 -1.75 -1.64 1.90
N ARG A 162 -2.51 -2.71 2.12
CA ARG A 162 -3.55 -3.13 1.16
C ARG A 162 -4.76 -2.20 1.15
N LEU A 163 -5.02 -1.48 2.26
CA LEU A 163 -6.08 -0.48 2.37
C LEU A 163 -5.55 0.93 2.59
N ILE A 164 -4.51 1.13 3.41
CA ILE A 164 -3.93 2.45 3.68
C ILE A 164 -2.41 2.34 3.56
N GLY A 165 -1.87 3.01 2.55
CA GLY A 165 -0.45 3.06 2.28
C GLY A 165 -0.04 4.24 1.41
N PRO A 166 1.24 4.61 1.42
CA PRO A 166 1.76 5.77 0.71
C PRO A 166 1.88 5.58 -0.81
N ALA A 167 1.88 4.35 -1.32
CA ALA A 167 2.05 4.06 -2.74
C ALA A 167 3.29 4.72 -3.36
N ASP A 168 4.46 4.51 -2.77
CA ASP A 168 5.69 5.26 -3.06
C ASP A 168 6.38 4.91 -4.40
N TRP A 169 5.78 4.08 -5.24
CA TRP A 169 6.34 3.81 -6.58
C TRP A 169 6.36 5.06 -7.45
N GLY A 170 5.26 5.79 -7.53
CA GLY A 170 5.16 7.09 -8.20
C GLY A 170 5.52 8.26 -7.27
N ILE A 171 4.66 9.26 -7.28
CA ILE A 171 4.59 10.32 -6.29
C ILE A 171 3.79 9.76 -5.10
N SER A 172 4.42 9.66 -3.98
CA SER A 172 3.85 9.04 -2.79
C SER A 172 2.61 9.78 -2.29
N ARG A 173 1.60 9.02 -1.85
CA ARG A 173 0.39 9.56 -1.22
C ARG A 173 0.68 10.02 0.19
N THR A 174 0.12 11.15 0.56
CA THR A 174 0.07 11.66 1.93
C THR A 174 -1.37 11.96 2.33
N PHE A 175 -1.56 12.23 3.62
CA PHE A 175 -2.86 12.49 4.22
C PHE A 175 -2.77 13.71 5.11
N ASP A 176 -3.72 14.62 5.01
CA ASP A 176 -3.96 15.63 6.03
C ASP A 176 -4.76 14.94 7.14
N ALA A 177 -4.09 14.60 8.26
CA ALA A 177 -4.62 13.64 9.21
C ALA A 177 -4.24 13.92 10.66
N LEU A 178 -5.05 13.34 11.56
CA LEU A 178 -4.80 13.16 12.98
C LEU A 178 -4.56 11.66 13.22
N ASP A 179 -3.55 11.34 14.02
CA ASP A 179 -3.18 9.99 14.38
C ASP A 179 -2.80 9.94 15.86
N LEU A 180 -3.61 9.25 16.67
CA LEU A 180 -3.36 9.00 18.08
C LEU A 180 -2.99 7.54 18.29
N THR A 181 -1.75 7.29 18.59
CA THR A 181 -1.25 5.96 18.95
C THR A 181 -1.27 5.79 20.46
N VAL A 182 -1.79 4.66 20.93
CA VAL A 182 -1.67 4.22 22.34
C VAL A 182 -1.09 2.81 22.35
N GLY A 183 -0.01 2.61 23.09
CA GLY A 183 0.68 1.33 23.20
C GLY A 183 0.76 0.85 24.64
N LEU A 184 0.57 -0.46 24.84
CA LEU A 184 0.76 -1.13 26.13
C LEU A 184 1.42 -2.49 25.87
N LYS A 185 2.66 -2.66 26.32
CA LYS A 185 3.44 -3.89 26.09
C LYS A 185 3.44 -4.30 24.60
N ASN A 186 2.76 -5.39 24.29
CA ASN A 186 2.66 -5.98 22.96
C ASN A 186 1.40 -5.58 22.17
N VAL A 187 0.57 -4.69 22.71
CA VAL A 187 -0.64 -4.18 22.06
C VAL A 187 -0.45 -2.70 21.75
N LYS A 188 -0.81 -2.30 20.53
CA LYS A 188 -0.87 -0.91 20.07
C LYS A 188 -2.20 -0.67 19.38
N VAL A 189 -2.77 0.50 19.58
CA VAL A 189 -3.96 0.97 18.88
C VAL A 189 -3.68 2.36 18.32
N ASP A 190 -3.92 2.52 17.03
CA ASP A 190 -3.90 3.81 16.33
C ASP A 190 -5.35 4.24 16.07
N LEU A 191 -5.72 5.42 16.54
CA LEU A 191 -6.97 6.08 16.21
C LEU A 191 -6.68 7.17 15.19
N LEU A 192 -7.31 7.07 14.02
CA LEU A 192 -6.96 7.91 12.88
C LEU A 192 -8.19 8.60 12.29
N ALA A 193 -7.99 9.82 11.79
CA ALA A 193 -8.97 10.56 11.00
C ALA A 193 -8.25 11.49 10.02
N GLY A 194 -8.71 11.54 8.76
CA GLY A 194 -8.08 12.40 7.77
C GLY A 194 -8.69 12.32 6.39
N SER A 195 -8.02 12.96 5.46
CA SER A 195 -8.34 12.98 4.03
C SER A 195 -7.08 12.76 3.21
N ALA A 196 -7.18 12.01 2.12
CA ALA A 196 -6.07 11.85 1.19
C ALA A 196 -5.75 13.19 0.52
N VAL A 197 -4.47 13.48 0.34
CA VAL A 197 -4.01 14.66 -0.40
C VAL A 197 -4.14 14.38 -1.89
N GLN A 198 -4.72 15.34 -2.61
CA GLN A 198 -4.83 15.33 -4.06
C GLN A 198 -3.68 16.13 -4.65
N ILE A 199 -2.93 15.51 -5.54
CA ILE A 199 -1.84 16.15 -6.27
C ILE A 199 -2.41 17.14 -7.29
N ASP A 200 -1.83 18.35 -7.31
CA ASP A 200 -2.16 19.43 -8.23
C ASP A 200 -0.86 19.99 -8.82
N ASP A 201 -0.61 19.79 -10.11
CA ASP A 201 0.63 20.14 -10.78
C ASP A 201 0.79 21.65 -11.02
N THR A 202 -0.23 22.47 -10.69
CA THR A 202 -0.26 23.93 -10.91
C THR A 202 -0.18 24.75 -9.63
N ARG A 203 -0.37 24.12 -8.46
CA ARG A 203 -0.37 24.76 -7.13
C ARG A 203 -0.05 23.73 -6.07
N LEU A 204 0.18 24.18 -4.83
CA LEU A 204 0.40 23.28 -3.70
C LEU A 204 -0.76 22.29 -3.51
N ASP A 205 -0.41 21.06 -3.26
CA ASP A 205 -1.33 19.95 -3.01
C ASP A 205 -2.24 20.25 -1.83
N ARG A 206 -3.46 19.73 -1.87
CA ARG A 206 -4.47 19.90 -0.81
C ARG A 206 -5.28 18.63 -0.61
N HIS A 207 -5.91 18.50 0.54
CA HIS A 207 -6.81 17.38 0.77
C HIS A 207 -7.95 17.35 -0.26
N LYS A 208 -8.41 16.15 -0.57
CA LYS A 208 -9.53 15.93 -1.49
C LYS A 208 -10.84 16.35 -0.81
N PRO A 209 -11.54 17.38 -1.30
CA PRO A 209 -12.77 17.84 -0.67
C PRO A 209 -13.86 16.76 -0.66
N GLY A 210 -14.55 16.60 0.48
CA GLY A 210 -15.68 15.69 0.62
C GLY A 210 -15.31 14.20 0.65
N GLU A 211 -14.03 13.87 0.75
CA GLU A 211 -13.58 12.49 0.96
C GLU A 211 -12.79 12.40 2.27
N HIS A 212 -13.31 11.64 3.22
CA HIS A 212 -12.74 11.48 4.55
C HIS A 212 -12.62 9.99 4.90
N PHE A 213 -11.70 9.67 5.78
CA PHE A 213 -11.62 8.37 6.41
C PHE A 213 -11.27 8.51 7.87
N TYR A 214 -11.71 7.54 8.67
CA TYR A 214 -11.41 7.48 10.10
C TYR A 214 -11.55 6.05 10.60
N GLY A 215 -11.02 5.79 11.78
CA GLY A 215 -11.13 4.46 12.35
C GLY A 215 -10.11 4.17 13.42
N ALA A 216 -10.01 2.88 13.73
CA ALA A 216 -9.06 2.31 14.66
C ALA A 216 -8.31 1.15 14.01
N TYR A 217 -7.00 1.09 14.22
CA TYR A 217 -6.13 0.01 13.78
C TYR A 217 -5.36 -0.56 14.97
N GLY A 218 -5.62 -1.82 15.30
CA GLY A 218 -4.94 -2.53 16.38
C GLY A 218 -3.72 -3.29 15.87
N SER A 219 -2.71 -3.43 16.73
CA SER A 219 -1.56 -4.30 16.50
C SER A 219 -1.26 -5.07 17.80
N TRP A 220 -1.42 -6.37 17.77
CA TRP A 220 -1.18 -7.26 18.90
C TRP A 220 -0.08 -8.24 18.53
N LYS A 221 1.15 -7.95 18.98
CA LYS A 221 2.31 -8.82 18.78
C LYS A 221 2.24 -9.99 19.74
N ASN A 222 2.60 -11.18 19.25
CA ASN A 222 2.58 -12.41 20.04
C ASN A 222 1.20 -12.66 20.73
N ALA A 223 0.10 -12.45 20.00
CA ALA A 223 -1.24 -12.74 20.48
C ALA A 223 -1.41 -14.23 20.86
N ALA A 224 -0.68 -15.11 20.17
CA ALA A 224 -0.45 -16.52 20.50
C ALA A 224 0.94 -16.91 19.97
N PRO A 225 1.49 -18.07 20.35
CA PRO A 225 2.75 -18.57 19.78
C PRO A 225 2.69 -18.56 18.24
N HIS A 226 3.66 -17.88 17.63
CA HIS A 226 3.76 -17.71 16.16
C HIS A 226 2.64 -16.89 15.51
N VAL A 227 1.83 -16.14 16.26
CA VAL A 227 0.69 -15.38 15.75
C VAL A 227 0.77 -13.92 16.18
N ASN A 228 0.77 -13.01 15.23
CA ASN A 228 0.52 -11.60 15.43
C ASN A 228 -0.82 -11.26 14.78
N LEU A 229 -1.62 -10.39 15.43
CA LEU A 229 -2.94 -10.00 14.95
C LEU A 229 -3.05 -8.48 14.81
N GLU A 230 -3.74 -8.05 13.77
CA GLU A 230 -4.02 -6.64 13.50
C GLU A 230 -5.52 -6.51 13.17
N PRO A 231 -6.39 -6.43 14.20
CA PRO A 231 -7.80 -6.11 13.98
C PRO A 231 -7.96 -4.63 13.70
N TYR A 232 -8.89 -4.28 12.81
CA TYR A 232 -9.20 -2.89 12.52
C TYR A 232 -10.67 -2.67 12.17
N LEU A 233 -11.10 -1.40 12.34
CA LEU A 233 -12.39 -0.90 11.91
C LEU A 233 -12.16 0.44 11.22
N LEU A 234 -12.35 0.46 9.91
CA LEU A 234 -12.15 1.64 9.08
C LEU A 234 -13.46 2.13 8.49
N PHE A 235 -13.59 3.44 8.35
CA PHE A 235 -14.72 4.11 7.73
C PHE A 235 -14.20 4.99 6.61
N LYS A 236 -14.86 4.96 5.46
CA LYS A 236 -14.62 5.89 4.36
C LYS A 236 -15.91 6.59 4.00
N GLU A 237 -15.85 7.91 4.02
CA GLU A 237 -16.95 8.79 3.67
C GLU A 237 -16.65 9.53 2.38
N ASN A 238 -17.66 9.68 1.53
CA ASN A 238 -17.57 10.53 0.36
C ASN A 238 -18.90 11.27 0.17
N LEU A 239 -18.84 12.59 0.27
CA LEU A 239 -20.03 13.45 0.27
C LEU A 239 -20.64 13.71 -1.13
N LYS A 240 -20.08 13.13 -2.18
CA LYS A 240 -20.59 13.37 -3.54
C LYS A 240 -20.27 12.22 -4.49
N ILE A 241 -21.08 11.19 -4.41
CA ILE A 241 -20.90 9.97 -5.21
C ILE A 241 -22.16 9.65 -6.01
N LYS A 242 -22.03 8.89 -7.09
CA LYS A 242 -23.19 8.45 -7.89
C LYS A 242 -23.48 6.97 -7.62
N SER A 243 -24.75 6.65 -7.33
CA SER A 243 -25.26 5.29 -7.35
C SER A 243 -25.16 4.64 -8.73
N GLU A 244 -25.41 3.37 -8.84
CA GLU A 244 -25.47 2.65 -10.12
C GLU A 244 -26.58 3.17 -11.07
N THR A 245 -27.64 3.75 -10.51
CA THR A 245 -28.71 4.42 -11.26
C THR A 245 -28.40 5.88 -11.59
N GLY A 246 -27.21 6.40 -11.19
CA GLY A 246 -26.76 7.75 -11.46
C GLY A 246 -27.24 8.81 -10.46
N VAL A 247 -27.94 8.42 -9.41
CA VAL A 247 -28.39 9.35 -8.36
C VAL A 247 -27.18 9.79 -7.53
N VAL A 248 -27.02 11.09 -7.34
CA VAL A 248 -25.96 11.68 -6.50
C VAL A 248 -26.40 11.66 -5.03
N GLY A 249 -25.51 11.26 -4.16
CA GLY A 249 -25.70 11.25 -2.70
C GLY A 249 -24.39 10.99 -2.01
N ASP A 250 -24.45 10.76 -0.71
CA ASP A 250 -23.29 10.49 0.14
C ASP A 250 -23.02 8.99 0.24
N ALA A 251 -21.77 8.64 0.45
CA ALA A 251 -21.37 7.26 0.74
C ALA A 251 -20.72 7.18 2.13
N LEU A 252 -21.03 6.11 2.84
CA LEU A 252 -20.34 5.70 4.06
C LEU A 252 -20.09 4.20 3.99
N VAL A 253 -18.82 3.84 3.84
CA VAL A 253 -18.37 2.42 3.80
C VAL A 253 -17.68 2.09 5.11
N VAL A 254 -18.23 1.16 5.85
CA VAL A 254 -17.69 0.61 7.10
C VAL A 254 -16.98 -0.68 6.79
N SER A 255 -15.72 -0.80 7.22
CA SER A 255 -14.81 -1.90 6.86
C SER A 255 -14.16 -2.51 8.11
N PRO A 256 -14.86 -3.42 8.84
CA PRO A 256 -14.21 -4.28 9.80
C PRO A 256 -13.29 -5.26 9.08
N GLY A 257 -12.07 -5.43 9.61
CA GLY A 257 -11.10 -6.36 9.08
C GLY A 257 -10.15 -6.88 10.12
N ILE A 258 -9.45 -7.93 9.75
CA ILE A 258 -8.40 -8.54 10.56
C ILE A 258 -7.27 -9.04 9.67
N ARG A 259 -6.04 -8.73 10.05
CA ARG A 259 -4.84 -9.27 9.47
C ARG A 259 -4.13 -10.13 10.52
N GLY A 260 -3.66 -11.31 10.13
CA GLY A 260 -2.86 -12.19 10.96
C GLY A 260 -1.59 -12.58 10.21
N TYR A 261 -0.46 -12.65 10.90
CA TYR A 261 0.81 -13.07 10.31
C TYR A 261 1.72 -13.73 11.34
N GLY A 262 2.66 -14.51 10.85
CA GLY A 262 3.61 -15.18 11.71
C GLY A 262 4.50 -16.16 10.97
N THR A 263 5.20 -16.97 11.77
CA THR A 263 6.05 -18.05 11.29
C THR A 263 5.53 -19.38 11.83
N LEU A 264 5.73 -20.44 11.05
CA LEU A 264 5.37 -21.80 11.43
C LEU A 264 6.65 -22.66 11.49
N PRO A 265 6.61 -23.85 12.10
CA PRO A 265 7.71 -24.80 12.06
C PRO A 265 8.22 -25.06 10.63
N ALA A 266 9.43 -25.58 10.49
CA ALA A 266 10.07 -25.87 9.20
C ALA A 266 10.25 -24.63 8.29
N ARG A 267 10.33 -23.41 8.89
CA ARG A 267 10.63 -22.14 8.22
C ARG A 267 9.56 -21.69 7.21
N PHE A 268 8.32 -22.07 7.47
CA PHE A 268 7.18 -21.45 6.83
C PHE A 268 6.87 -20.09 7.46
N ASP A 269 6.40 -19.16 6.66
CA ASP A 269 5.80 -17.89 7.08
C ASP A 269 4.42 -17.73 6.42
N TYR A 270 3.55 -16.99 7.07
CA TYR A 270 2.22 -16.75 6.54
C TYR A 270 1.74 -15.33 6.83
N VAL A 271 0.89 -14.83 5.94
CA VAL A 271 0.08 -13.61 6.15
C VAL A 271 -1.33 -13.91 5.63
N GLY A 272 -2.33 -13.55 6.40
CA GLY A 272 -3.72 -13.59 5.98
C GLY A 272 -4.44 -12.31 6.35
N GLU A 273 -5.34 -11.84 5.50
CA GLU A 273 -6.15 -10.65 5.76
C GLU A 273 -7.57 -10.88 5.25
N SER A 274 -8.58 -10.46 6.01
CA SER A 274 -9.99 -10.55 5.63
C SER A 274 -10.72 -9.27 6.01
N ILE A 275 -11.51 -8.75 5.07
CA ILE A 275 -12.23 -7.49 5.19
C ILE A 275 -13.67 -7.67 4.74
N LEU A 276 -14.60 -7.16 5.52
CA LEU A 276 -16.00 -7.01 5.13
C LEU A 276 -16.28 -5.52 4.91
N GLN A 277 -17.16 -5.20 3.96
CA GLN A 277 -17.61 -3.84 3.73
C GLN A 277 -19.13 -3.76 3.73
N ARG A 278 -19.66 -2.83 4.50
CA ARG A 278 -21.10 -2.56 4.64
C ARG A 278 -21.34 -1.06 4.66
N GLY A 279 -22.55 -0.64 4.33
CA GLY A 279 -22.93 0.76 4.39
C GLY A 279 -23.77 1.19 3.21
N THR A 280 -23.60 2.44 2.80
CA THR A 280 -24.37 3.06 1.71
C THR A 280 -23.43 3.69 0.69
N TYR A 281 -23.85 3.70 -0.55
CA TYR A 281 -23.14 4.36 -1.67
C TYR A 281 -24.18 5.10 -2.51
N SER A 282 -24.52 6.33 -2.09
CA SER A 282 -25.70 7.06 -2.51
C SER A 282 -26.98 6.26 -2.13
N ARG A 283 -27.69 5.73 -3.10
CA ARG A 283 -28.89 4.92 -2.88
C ARG A 283 -28.64 3.41 -2.83
N ASP A 284 -27.42 2.98 -3.14
CA ASP A 284 -27.09 1.56 -3.18
C ASP A 284 -26.60 1.08 -1.80
N HIS A 285 -26.95 -0.13 -1.40
CA HIS A 285 -26.44 -0.79 -0.21
C HIS A 285 -25.08 -1.46 -0.50
N VAL A 286 -24.08 -1.20 0.32
CA VAL A 286 -22.76 -1.83 0.18
C VAL A 286 -22.74 -3.19 0.86
N ALA A 287 -22.41 -4.25 0.10
CA ALA A 287 -22.25 -5.61 0.59
C ALA A 287 -21.05 -6.28 -0.09
N ALA A 288 -19.83 -5.77 0.20
CA ALA A 288 -18.60 -6.21 -0.42
C ALA A 288 -17.69 -6.92 0.59
N TYR A 289 -16.68 -7.63 0.08
CA TYR A 289 -15.66 -8.28 0.89
C TYR A 289 -14.39 -8.55 0.08
N GLY A 290 -13.27 -8.63 0.81
CA GLY A 290 -11.97 -8.98 0.27
C GLY A 290 -11.21 -9.88 1.23
N TYR A 291 -10.33 -10.72 0.69
CA TYR A 291 -9.38 -11.49 1.49
C TYR A 291 -8.10 -11.75 0.70
N SER A 292 -7.01 -11.90 1.43
CA SER A 292 -5.71 -12.28 0.90
C SER A 292 -5.05 -13.31 1.80
N GLY A 293 -4.26 -14.20 1.22
CA GLY A 293 -3.48 -15.18 1.95
C GLY A 293 -2.16 -15.43 1.24
N VAL A 294 -1.08 -15.43 2.00
CA VAL A 294 0.29 -15.75 1.55
C VAL A 294 0.84 -16.86 2.41
N LEU A 295 1.42 -17.85 1.79
CA LEU A 295 2.23 -18.87 2.45
C LEU A 295 3.61 -18.86 1.81
N GLY A 296 4.65 -18.69 2.62
CA GLY A 296 6.04 -18.71 2.21
C GLY A 296 6.81 -19.86 2.85
N TRP A 297 7.84 -20.33 2.16
CA TRP A 297 8.77 -21.31 2.67
C TRP A 297 10.20 -20.93 2.32
N THR A 298 11.06 -20.79 3.35
CA THR A 298 12.47 -20.43 3.18
C THR A 298 13.35 -21.65 3.28
N ILE A 299 14.13 -21.96 2.24
CA ILE A 299 15.10 -23.04 2.20
C ILE A 299 16.43 -22.49 2.74
N ALA A 300 16.62 -22.56 4.06
CA ALA A 300 17.73 -21.87 4.70
C ALA A 300 19.08 -22.56 4.60
N ASP A 301 19.10 -23.86 4.28
CA ASP A 301 20.34 -24.65 4.14
C ASP A 301 21.03 -24.41 2.77
N VAL A 302 20.38 -23.69 1.86
CA VAL A 302 20.95 -23.22 0.60
C VAL A 302 21.58 -21.85 0.80
N LYS A 303 22.79 -21.62 0.27
CA LYS A 303 23.57 -20.39 0.42
C LYS A 303 22.79 -19.11 0.08
N TRP A 304 21.87 -19.17 -0.86
CA TRP A 304 21.08 -18.02 -1.34
C TRP A 304 19.79 -17.82 -0.55
N LYS A 305 19.50 -18.74 0.41
CA LYS A 305 18.29 -18.72 1.25
C LYS A 305 17.03 -18.45 0.40
N PRO A 306 16.77 -19.24 -0.65
CA PRO A 306 15.63 -18.99 -1.52
C PRO A 306 14.32 -19.18 -0.74
N ARG A 307 13.35 -18.31 -1.03
CA ARG A 307 12.00 -18.38 -0.50
C ARG A 307 11.01 -18.58 -1.64
N LEU A 308 10.24 -19.63 -1.57
CA LEU A 308 9.09 -19.89 -2.42
C LEU A 308 7.85 -19.35 -1.72
N SER A 309 6.90 -18.80 -2.49
CA SER A 309 5.62 -18.34 -1.93
C SER A 309 4.47 -18.63 -2.87
N ALA A 310 3.31 -18.90 -2.28
CA ALA A 310 2.02 -18.93 -2.95
C ALA A 310 1.12 -17.89 -2.31
N GLU A 311 0.38 -17.15 -3.13
CA GLU A 311 -0.51 -16.09 -2.69
C GLU A 311 -1.84 -16.18 -3.43
N TYR A 312 -2.94 -15.95 -2.71
CA TYR A 312 -4.26 -15.79 -3.28
C TYR A 312 -4.90 -14.51 -2.78
N ASN A 313 -5.40 -13.70 -3.71
CA ASN A 313 -6.10 -12.45 -3.44
C ASN A 313 -7.49 -12.50 -4.07
N PHE A 314 -8.48 -12.06 -3.31
CA PHE A 314 -9.86 -11.93 -3.75
C PHE A 314 -10.44 -10.59 -3.32
N ALA A 315 -11.12 -9.91 -4.25
CA ALA A 315 -11.97 -8.77 -3.96
C ALA A 315 -13.29 -8.92 -4.73
N SER A 316 -14.41 -8.79 -4.04
CA SER A 316 -15.74 -8.96 -4.64
C SER A 316 -16.00 -7.90 -5.71
N GLY A 317 -16.81 -8.28 -6.70
CA GLY A 317 -17.36 -7.43 -7.76
C GLY A 317 -18.86 -7.51 -7.80
N ASP A 318 -19.48 -6.52 -8.39
CA ASP A 318 -20.92 -6.49 -8.55
C ASP A 318 -21.42 -7.58 -9.50
N LYS A 319 -22.51 -8.24 -9.16
CA LYS A 319 -23.07 -9.34 -9.94
C LYS A 319 -24.26 -8.94 -10.78
N LYS A 320 -24.92 -7.84 -10.40
CA LYS A 320 -26.16 -7.40 -11.05
C LYS A 320 -26.31 -5.88 -10.94
N ASN A 321 -26.02 -5.21 -12.02
CA ASN A 321 -26.07 -3.76 -12.11
C ASN A 321 -27.49 -3.21 -11.93
N LYS A 322 -27.64 -2.13 -11.17
CA LYS A 322 -28.88 -1.35 -10.93
C LYS A 322 -29.93 -2.10 -10.09
N ASP A 323 -29.51 -2.99 -9.21
CA ASP A 323 -30.45 -3.67 -8.30
C ASP A 323 -30.51 -3.04 -6.90
N GLY A 324 -29.74 -1.96 -6.66
CA GLY A 324 -29.65 -1.27 -5.39
C GLY A 324 -28.64 -1.88 -4.42
N GLU A 325 -27.89 -2.89 -4.86
CA GLU A 325 -26.82 -3.53 -4.11
C GLU A 325 -25.49 -3.24 -4.81
N ARG A 326 -24.48 -2.76 -4.05
CA ARG A 326 -23.13 -2.55 -4.53
C ARG A 326 -22.21 -3.58 -3.89
N ASN A 327 -21.86 -4.60 -4.65
CA ASN A 327 -20.98 -5.69 -4.20
C ASN A 327 -19.52 -5.49 -4.59
N THR A 328 -19.17 -4.39 -5.27
CA THR A 328 -17.80 -4.05 -5.65
C THR A 328 -17.00 -3.59 -4.44
N PHE A 329 -15.94 -4.31 -4.11
CA PHE A 329 -15.02 -3.97 -3.02
C PHE A 329 -14.36 -2.61 -3.24
N ASP A 330 -14.28 -1.77 -2.20
CA ASP A 330 -13.51 -0.51 -2.22
C ASP A 330 -12.13 -0.75 -1.59
N GLN A 331 -11.09 -0.54 -2.39
CA GLN A 331 -9.70 -0.74 -1.95
C GLN A 331 -9.15 0.40 -1.07
N PHE A 332 -9.92 1.44 -0.76
CA PHE A 332 -9.51 2.63 -0.02
C PHE A 332 -8.30 3.34 -0.69
N TYR A 333 -7.14 3.35 -0.01
CA TYR A 333 -5.91 4.06 -0.40
C TYR A 333 -4.70 3.11 -0.41
N PRO A 334 -4.70 2.06 -1.24
CA PRO A 334 -3.69 1.00 -1.20
C PRO A 334 -2.36 1.42 -1.79
N SER A 335 -1.32 0.66 -1.44
CA SER A 335 -0.06 0.58 -2.18
C SER A 335 -0.10 -0.65 -3.09
N ASN A 336 -0.63 -0.52 -4.30
CA ASN A 336 -0.90 -1.67 -5.19
C ASN A 336 0.36 -2.26 -5.86
N HIS A 337 1.40 -1.44 -6.03
CA HIS A 337 2.62 -1.88 -6.73
C HIS A 337 3.23 -3.13 -6.11
N GLY A 338 3.39 -4.17 -6.92
CA GLY A 338 3.94 -5.44 -6.50
C GLY A 338 2.98 -6.40 -5.78
N TYR A 339 1.75 -5.98 -5.40
CA TYR A 339 0.71 -6.88 -4.90
C TYR A 339 -0.08 -7.53 -6.01
N TYR A 340 -0.51 -6.71 -6.99
CA TYR A 340 -1.35 -7.15 -8.10
C TYR A 340 -0.59 -6.98 -9.42
N GLY A 341 0.63 -7.51 -9.45
CA GLY A 341 1.57 -7.36 -10.54
C GLY A 341 2.46 -6.11 -10.43
N MET A 342 3.61 -6.14 -11.08
CA MET A 342 4.58 -5.05 -11.11
C MET A 342 4.20 -3.96 -12.11
N ILE A 343 3.38 -4.30 -13.10
CA ILE A 343 2.99 -3.37 -14.17
C ILE A 343 1.96 -2.33 -13.72
N ASP A 344 1.44 -2.41 -12.48
CA ASP A 344 0.46 -1.47 -11.87
C ASP A 344 -0.84 -1.27 -12.67
N GLN A 345 -1.28 -2.27 -13.42
CA GLN A 345 -2.48 -2.18 -14.24
C GLN A 345 -3.74 -2.66 -13.52
N PHE A 346 -3.62 -3.26 -12.32
CA PHE A 346 -4.75 -3.83 -11.59
C PHE A 346 -4.84 -3.28 -10.17
N GLY A 347 -6.08 -3.11 -9.69
CA GLY A 347 -6.40 -2.77 -8.30
C GLY A 347 -7.06 -3.95 -7.59
N TRP A 348 -7.07 -3.94 -6.26
CA TRP A 348 -7.78 -4.93 -5.45
C TRP A 348 -9.28 -4.65 -5.43
N LYS A 349 -9.93 -4.85 -6.57
CA LYS A 349 -11.31 -4.50 -6.81
C LYS A 349 -11.88 -5.36 -7.94
N ASN A 350 -12.95 -6.12 -7.70
CA ASN A 350 -13.48 -7.12 -8.62
C ASN A 350 -12.40 -8.05 -9.19
N LEU A 351 -11.50 -8.53 -8.34
CA LEU A 351 -10.30 -9.25 -8.75
C LEU A 351 -10.15 -10.58 -8.02
N LYS A 352 -9.72 -11.61 -8.74
CA LYS A 352 -9.08 -12.82 -8.22
C LYS A 352 -7.67 -12.87 -8.78
N ASN A 353 -6.69 -13.06 -7.92
CA ASN A 353 -5.30 -13.19 -8.31
C ASN A 353 -4.67 -14.37 -7.60
N LEU A 354 -4.06 -15.26 -8.36
CA LEU A 354 -3.17 -16.31 -7.89
C LEU A 354 -1.74 -15.90 -8.22
N ARG A 355 -0.84 -15.99 -7.25
CA ARG A 355 0.56 -15.63 -7.43
C ARG A 355 1.48 -16.70 -6.89
N ALA A 356 2.49 -17.05 -7.68
CA ALA A 356 3.65 -17.83 -7.24
C ALA A 356 4.88 -16.93 -7.23
N GLY A 357 5.63 -16.92 -6.13
CA GLY A 357 6.79 -16.05 -5.94
C GLY A 357 8.06 -16.84 -5.62
N PHE A 358 9.19 -16.31 -6.09
CA PHE A 358 10.53 -16.82 -5.82
C PHE A 358 11.47 -15.66 -5.49
N ASP A 359 11.88 -15.57 -4.22
CA ASP A 359 12.81 -14.56 -3.72
C ASP A 359 14.13 -15.23 -3.37
N PHE A 360 15.29 -14.62 -3.72
CA PHE A 360 16.59 -15.13 -3.34
C PHE A 360 17.67 -14.04 -3.31
N LYS A 361 18.75 -14.29 -2.59
CA LYS A 361 19.89 -13.38 -2.44
C LYS A 361 21.18 -14.06 -2.90
N PRO A 362 21.50 -14.00 -4.21
CA PRO A 362 22.71 -14.64 -4.73
C PRO A 362 23.99 -14.02 -4.17
N LEU A 363 23.96 -12.74 -3.84
CA LEU A 363 25.03 -11.99 -3.18
C LEU A 363 24.46 -11.24 -1.97
N ALA A 364 25.31 -10.91 -1.01
CA ALA A 364 24.91 -10.16 0.18
C ALA A 364 24.24 -8.82 -0.12
N LYS A 365 24.65 -8.16 -1.22
CA LYS A 365 24.14 -6.86 -1.68
C LYS A 365 23.11 -6.95 -2.81
N LEU A 366 22.83 -8.13 -3.34
CA LEU A 366 21.90 -8.34 -4.46
C LEU A 366 20.73 -9.19 -4.01
N SER A 367 19.52 -8.65 -4.11
CA SER A 367 18.26 -9.38 -3.97
C SER A 367 17.55 -9.48 -5.32
N LEU A 368 17.05 -10.66 -5.61
CA LEU A 368 16.27 -10.95 -6.80
C LEU A 368 14.92 -11.51 -6.39
N ARG A 369 13.88 -11.07 -7.08
CA ARG A 369 12.52 -11.58 -6.98
C ARG A 369 11.99 -11.85 -8.35
N SER A 370 11.33 -13.00 -8.50
CA SER A 370 10.50 -13.29 -9.67
C SER A 370 9.16 -13.79 -9.21
N ASP A 371 8.10 -13.41 -9.91
CA ASP A 371 6.77 -13.91 -9.64
C ASP A 371 5.96 -14.11 -10.92
N PHE A 372 4.99 -15.02 -10.82
CA PHE A 372 4.00 -15.31 -11.83
C PHE A 372 2.61 -15.07 -11.23
N ASN A 373 1.77 -14.35 -11.94
CA ASN A 373 0.43 -13.99 -11.54
C ASN A 373 -0.58 -14.46 -12.57
N GLU A 374 -1.71 -14.98 -12.08
CA GLU A 374 -2.91 -15.24 -12.87
C GLU A 374 -4.05 -14.36 -12.38
N PHE A 375 -4.68 -13.61 -13.30
CA PHE A 375 -5.70 -12.65 -12.99
C PHE A 375 -7.05 -13.03 -13.58
N TYR A 376 -8.10 -12.94 -12.77
CA TYR A 376 -9.48 -13.17 -13.17
C TYR A 376 -10.39 -12.09 -12.58
N LEU A 377 -11.47 -11.74 -13.27
CA LEU A 377 -12.57 -11.00 -12.64
C LEU A 377 -13.29 -11.86 -11.61
N ALA A 378 -13.68 -11.27 -10.48
CA ALA A 378 -14.58 -11.91 -9.52
C ALA A 378 -15.99 -11.96 -10.07
N SER A 379 -16.44 -10.94 -10.79
CA SER A 379 -17.68 -10.87 -11.54
C SER A 379 -17.47 -10.32 -12.94
N ARG A 380 -17.97 -10.98 -13.97
CA ARG A 380 -17.97 -10.49 -15.36
C ARG A 380 -19.02 -9.39 -15.61
N GLN A 381 -19.94 -9.20 -14.67
CA GLN A 381 -20.96 -8.16 -14.77
C GLN A 381 -20.44 -6.78 -14.31
N ASP A 382 -19.29 -6.78 -13.64
CA ASP A 382 -18.60 -5.61 -13.15
C ASP A 382 -17.36 -5.28 -13.99
N SER A 383 -16.79 -4.09 -13.80
CA SER A 383 -15.62 -3.62 -14.54
C SER A 383 -14.34 -4.33 -14.10
N LEU A 384 -13.36 -4.39 -15.00
CA LEU A 384 -11.95 -4.45 -14.64
C LEU A 384 -11.50 -3.08 -14.14
N TYR A 385 -10.88 -3.03 -12.97
CA TYR A 385 -10.43 -1.81 -12.32
C TYR A 385 -8.90 -1.71 -12.33
N GLY A 386 -8.40 -0.52 -12.65
CA GLY A 386 -6.98 -0.21 -12.57
C GLY A 386 -6.49 -0.02 -11.14
N SER A 387 -5.18 0.17 -10.98
CA SER A 387 -4.53 0.39 -9.67
C SER A 387 -5.09 1.59 -8.89
N SER A 388 -5.57 2.62 -9.60
CA SER A 388 -6.28 3.75 -8.99
C SER A 388 -7.70 3.43 -8.50
N GLY A 389 -8.22 2.23 -8.77
CA GLY A 389 -9.61 1.84 -8.49
C GLY A 389 -10.65 2.37 -9.49
N THR A 390 -10.21 3.02 -10.58
CA THR A 390 -11.10 3.46 -11.67
C THR A 390 -11.39 2.32 -12.64
N SER A 391 -12.59 2.33 -13.25
CA SER A 391 -12.98 1.38 -14.29
C SER A 391 -12.13 1.56 -15.54
N VAL A 392 -11.53 0.49 -16.05
CA VAL A 392 -10.68 0.46 -17.25
C VAL A 392 -11.40 -0.23 -18.39
N VAL A 393 -11.98 -1.41 -18.14
CA VAL A 393 -12.67 -2.22 -19.14
C VAL A 393 -13.95 -2.77 -18.56
N LEU A 394 -15.06 -2.62 -19.31
CA LEU A 394 -16.34 -3.24 -19.00
C LEU A 394 -16.88 -3.99 -20.22
N ASN A 395 -16.91 -5.31 -20.15
CA ASN A 395 -17.49 -6.16 -21.21
C ASN A 395 -18.40 -7.22 -20.58
N ARG A 396 -19.65 -6.87 -20.32
CA ARG A 396 -20.66 -7.79 -19.75
C ARG A 396 -21.02 -8.97 -20.66
N LYS A 397 -20.67 -8.91 -21.96
CA LYS A 397 -20.91 -9.99 -22.91
C LYS A 397 -19.76 -11.01 -22.95
N ALA A 398 -18.66 -10.74 -22.24
CA ALA A 398 -17.54 -11.64 -22.20
C ALA A 398 -17.95 -13.02 -21.63
N THR A 399 -17.49 -14.08 -22.25
CA THR A 399 -17.71 -15.47 -21.81
C THR A 399 -16.66 -15.95 -20.83
N SER A 400 -15.48 -15.33 -20.83
CA SER A 400 -14.37 -15.61 -19.92
C SER A 400 -14.21 -14.51 -18.87
N SER A 401 -13.77 -14.87 -17.66
CA SER A 401 -13.30 -13.95 -16.64
C SER A 401 -11.78 -13.83 -16.58
N HIS A 402 -11.04 -14.62 -17.35
CA HIS A 402 -9.58 -14.63 -17.37
C HIS A 402 -9.04 -13.35 -18.01
N ILE A 403 -8.45 -12.48 -17.17
CA ILE A 403 -7.86 -11.20 -17.59
C ILE A 403 -6.53 -11.44 -18.29
N GLY A 404 -5.69 -12.28 -17.71
CA GLY A 404 -4.37 -12.61 -18.25
C GLY A 404 -3.40 -13.12 -17.20
N SER A 405 -2.19 -13.45 -17.67
CA SER A 405 -1.08 -13.90 -16.85
C SER A 405 0.04 -12.87 -16.89
N GLU A 406 0.72 -12.63 -15.76
CA GLU A 406 1.84 -11.68 -15.70
C GLU A 406 3.07 -12.36 -15.11
N THR A 407 4.22 -12.15 -15.75
CA THR A 407 5.52 -12.53 -15.21
C THR A 407 6.32 -11.30 -14.84
N ASN A 408 6.98 -11.34 -13.69
CA ASN A 408 7.80 -10.25 -13.18
C ASN A 408 9.15 -10.74 -12.74
N THR A 409 10.18 -9.91 -12.95
CA THR A 409 11.50 -10.09 -12.35
C THR A 409 12.04 -8.72 -11.92
N VAL A 410 12.51 -8.63 -10.68
CA VAL A 410 13.08 -7.42 -10.09
C VAL A 410 14.40 -7.76 -9.43
N GLY A 411 15.41 -6.96 -9.71
CA GLY A 411 16.71 -7.00 -9.05
C GLY A 411 17.00 -5.70 -8.32
N LEU A 412 17.47 -5.79 -7.06
CA LEU A 412 17.90 -4.65 -6.26
C LEU A 412 19.34 -4.89 -5.78
N TYR A 413 20.23 -3.95 -6.07
CA TYR A 413 21.64 -3.98 -5.68
C TYR A 413 21.98 -2.82 -4.74
N GLN A 414 22.34 -3.13 -3.49
CA GLN A 414 22.81 -2.15 -2.53
C GLN A 414 24.32 -1.88 -2.76
N TRP A 415 24.63 -0.81 -3.50
CA TRP A 415 26.02 -0.48 -3.84
C TRP A 415 26.81 0.02 -2.61
N THR A 416 26.26 1.06 -1.96
CA THR A 416 26.83 1.63 -0.72
C THR A 416 25.71 1.74 0.34
N LYS A 417 25.98 2.29 1.51
CA LYS A 417 24.95 2.61 2.51
C LYS A 417 23.91 3.61 1.98
N ILE A 418 24.33 4.50 1.06
CA ILE A 418 23.54 5.58 0.48
C ILE A 418 22.85 5.12 -0.80
N TRP A 419 23.56 4.47 -1.72
CA TRP A 419 23.12 4.23 -3.08
C TRP A 419 22.60 2.82 -3.31
N LYS A 420 21.42 2.74 -3.91
CA LYS A 420 20.76 1.52 -4.36
C LYS A 420 20.43 1.63 -5.84
N PHE A 421 20.69 0.57 -6.60
CA PHE A 421 20.26 0.40 -7.98
C PHE A 421 19.18 -0.66 -8.07
N GLY A 422 18.24 -0.47 -8.97
CA GLY A 422 17.17 -1.42 -9.25
C GLY A 422 16.95 -1.57 -10.75
N ALA A 423 16.54 -2.76 -11.16
CA ALA A 423 16.04 -3.02 -12.49
C ALA A 423 14.88 -4.01 -12.41
N GLY A 424 13.91 -3.86 -13.28
CA GLY A 424 12.78 -4.77 -13.34
C GLY A 424 12.19 -4.87 -14.73
N TYR A 425 11.54 -6.00 -14.96
CA TYR A 425 10.77 -6.28 -16.15
C TYR A 425 9.51 -7.05 -15.78
N GLY A 426 8.35 -6.52 -16.19
CA GLY A 426 7.06 -7.18 -16.12
C GLY A 426 6.47 -7.36 -17.52
N HIS A 427 5.77 -8.48 -17.73
CA HIS A 427 5.03 -8.71 -18.96
C HIS A 427 3.68 -9.37 -18.67
N LEU A 428 2.61 -8.73 -19.17
CA LEU A 428 1.24 -9.24 -19.15
C LEU A 428 0.92 -9.90 -20.48
N PHE A 429 0.54 -11.16 -20.44
CA PHE A 429 -0.08 -11.90 -21.54
C PHE A 429 -1.60 -11.74 -21.44
N ALA A 430 -2.22 -11.07 -22.40
CA ALA A 430 -3.66 -10.83 -22.39
C ALA A 430 -4.46 -12.13 -22.42
N GLY A 431 -5.36 -12.29 -21.46
CA GLY A 431 -6.32 -13.41 -21.40
C GLY A 431 -7.56 -13.18 -22.26
N ASP A 432 -8.46 -14.15 -22.23
CA ASP A 432 -9.63 -14.15 -23.10
C ASP A 432 -10.63 -13.02 -22.79
N TYR A 433 -10.70 -12.55 -21.54
CA TYR A 433 -11.52 -11.39 -21.21
C TYR A 433 -11.04 -10.13 -21.96
N LEU A 434 -9.74 -9.84 -21.92
CA LEU A 434 -9.16 -8.70 -22.62
C LEU A 434 -9.25 -8.85 -24.13
N LYS A 435 -9.03 -10.05 -24.67
CA LYS A 435 -9.19 -10.34 -26.12
C LYS A 435 -10.61 -10.07 -26.58
N GLN A 436 -11.63 -10.52 -25.83
CA GLN A 436 -13.04 -10.26 -26.11
C GLN A 436 -13.43 -8.79 -25.95
N ALA A 437 -12.68 -8.04 -25.14
CA ALA A 437 -12.83 -6.60 -25.00
C ALA A 437 -12.03 -5.77 -26.02
N LYS A 438 -11.39 -6.45 -27.01
CA LYS A 438 -10.49 -5.85 -28.01
C LYS A 438 -9.27 -5.12 -27.38
N ALA A 439 -8.85 -5.55 -26.20
CA ALA A 439 -7.67 -5.13 -25.48
C ALA A 439 -6.64 -6.28 -25.42
N SER A 440 -6.35 -6.88 -26.58
CA SER A 440 -5.64 -8.17 -26.72
C SER A 440 -4.12 -8.07 -26.78
N PHE A 441 -3.55 -6.97 -26.38
CA PHE A 441 -2.12 -6.74 -26.50
C PHE A 441 -1.37 -7.19 -25.23
N GLY A 442 -0.17 -7.74 -25.42
CA GLY A 442 0.76 -7.89 -24.33
C GLY A 442 1.21 -6.54 -23.83
N TYR A 443 1.40 -6.40 -22.52
CA TYR A 443 1.91 -5.16 -21.92
C TYR A 443 3.25 -5.44 -21.25
N SER A 444 4.31 -4.76 -21.71
CA SER A 444 5.65 -4.87 -21.15
C SER A 444 6.00 -3.63 -20.36
N TYR A 445 6.69 -3.80 -19.23
CA TYR A 445 7.10 -2.73 -18.35
C TYR A 445 8.57 -2.92 -17.88
N PRO A 446 9.56 -2.57 -18.71
CA PRO A 446 10.94 -2.49 -18.29
C PRO A 446 11.22 -1.19 -17.55
N TYR A 447 12.06 -1.27 -16.52
CA TYR A 447 12.61 -0.08 -15.85
C TYR A 447 14.01 -0.32 -15.30
N VAL A 448 14.72 0.78 -15.12
CA VAL A 448 15.93 0.86 -14.30
C VAL A 448 15.82 2.05 -13.36
N MET A 449 16.38 1.94 -12.16
CA MET A 449 16.32 3.01 -11.17
C MET A 449 17.60 3.12 -10.36
N MET A 450 17.85 4.33 -9.86
CA MET A 450 18.86 4.65 -8.87
C MET A 450 18.19 5.43 -7.74
N VAL A 451 18.49 5.07 -6.50
CA VAL A 451 18.01 5.77 -5.30
C VAL A 451 19.20 6.06 -4.42
N GLY A 452 19.36 7.34 -4.05
CA GLY A 452 20.29 7.81 -3.03
C GLY A 452 19.50 8.35 -1.84
N SER A 453 19.84 7.93 -0.62
CA SER A 453 19.21 8.41 0.63
C SER A 453 20.29 8.87 1.58
N PHE A 454 20.16 10.04 2.17
CA PHE A 454 21.15 10.70 3.02
C PHE A 454 20.53 11.45 4.18
#